data_e3339a8ee7c2c7188782e9439aeeeeda
#
_entry.id   e3339a8ee7c2c7188782e9439aeeeeda
#
_cell.length_a   1.000
_cell.length_b   1.000
_cell.length_c   1.000
_cell.angle_alpha   90.00
_cell.angle_beta   90.00
_cell.angle_gamma   90.00
#
_symmetry.space_group_name_H-M   'P 1'
#
loop_
_entity.id
_entity.type
_entity.pdbx_description
1 polymer ?
#
loop_
_entity_poly.entity_id
_entity_poly.type
_entity_poly.pdbx_seq_one_letter_code
_entity_poly.pdbx_strand_id
1 'polypeptide(L)'
;MKVVNLLHNPSAGKEDHSADELVSLLEANGFECEYSSMDKKTWKKIQDKVDFIVAAGGDGTIRKITKELLDRKLSEKTWPIGLLPLGTANNIAQTLEINGDTEEIIQSWHQPQVKSFDVARIHGLPSVKFFLESYGYGIFPYLMRKMKKAEKTIETPEMQMKTALEILHDIIFSYEPKYCQLTVDGHDHSGKFLLAEIMNTRLMGPNLFLSPHGDPGDGQFEIILIPEEDKEKLASYVAEKIKGVDIPYTFRQLKGEKINISWEGTHVHADDEIIKTEKNQKVEIDVREGLLKFLVSN
;
A
#
# COMPACT_ATOMS: atom_id res chain seq x y z
N MET A 1 -9.64 11.11 29.08
CA MET A 1 -10.10 10.25 27.98
C MET A 1 -9.49 10.81 26.70
N LYS A 2 -8.91 9.96 25.84
CA LYS A 2 -8.36 10.43 24.56
C LYS A 2 -9.49 10.65 23.56
N VAL A 3 -9.41 11.73 22.77
CA VAL A 3 -10.37 12.04 21.71
C VAL A 3 -9.84 11.51 20.40
N VAL A 4 -10.62 10.69 19.70
CA VAL A 4 -10.27 10.13 18.41
C VAL A 4 -11.22 10.60 17.31
N ASN A 5 -10.69 10.78 16.08
CA ASN A 5 -11.55 11.01 14.92
C ASN A 5 -11.58 9.74 14.05
N LEU A 6 -12.70 9.05 14.08
CA LEU A 6 -12.93 7.86 13.25
C LEU A 6 -13.24 8.28 11.81
N LEU A 7 -12.28 8.07 10.91
CA LEU A 7 -12.42 8.23 9.47
C LEU A 7 -12.82 6.89 8.86
N HIS A 8 -14.11 6.69 8.66
CA HIS A 8 -14.67 5.43 8.19
C HIS A 8 -14.94 5.47 6.68
N ASN A 9 -14.44 4.45 5.97
CA ASN A 9 -14.76 4.20 4.58
C ASN A 9 -15.79 3.06 4.48
N PRO A 10 -17.10 3.35 4.32
CA PRO A 10 -18.15 2.33 4.34
C PRO A 10 -18.08 1.32 3.19
N SER A 11 -17.34 1.65 2.12
CA SER A 11 -17.19 0.76 0.95
C SER A 11 -15.93 -0.12 1.00
N ALA A 12 -15.20 -0.13 2.12
CA ALA A 12 -14.01 -0.96 2.25
C ALA A 12 -14.39 -2.46 2.40
N GLY A 13 -13.62 -3.35 1.76
CA GLY A 13 -13.66 -4.79 1.98
C GLY A 13 -14.93 -5.54 1.55
N LYS A 14 -15.96 -4.88 1.04
CA LYS A 14 -17.28 -5.48 0.73
C LYS A 14 -17.99 -6.12 1.94
N GLU A 15 -17.57 -5.82 3.15
CA GLU A 15 -18.21 -6.26 4.38
C GLU A 15 -19.01 -5.11 4.98
N ASP A 16 -20.13 -5.43 5.65
CA ASP A 16 -20.97 -4.47 6.37
C ASP A 16 -20.31 -4.10 7.70
N HIS A 17 -19.42 -3.12 7.69
CA HIS A 17 -18.90 -2.51 8.91
C HIS A 17 -19.81 -1.35 9.31
N SER A 18 -20.65 -1.58 10.32
CA SER A 18 -21.56 -0.56 10.82
C SER A 18 -20.79 0.58 11.49
N ALA A 19 -21.10 1.81 11.10
CA ALA A 19 -20.56 3.00 11.75
C ALA A 19 -20.86 3.03 13.25
N ASP A 20 -22.09 2.64 13.62
CA ASP A 20 -22.56 2.65 15.01
C ASP A 20 -21.83 1.60 15.86
N GLU A 21 -21.53 0.42 15.29
CA GLU A 21 -20.73 -0.61 15.96
C GLU A 21 -19.31 -0.15 16.22
N LEU A 22 -18.64 0.44 15.23
CA LEU A 22 -17.28 0.95 15.39
C LEU A 22 -17.21 2.09 16.42
N VAL A 23 -18.17 3.02 16.39
CA VAL A 23 -18.27 4.08 17.40
C VAL A 23 -18.49 3.50 18.79
N SER A 24 -19.47 2.60 18.95
CA SER A 24 -19.79 1.96 20.22
C SER A 24 -18.58 1.18 20.78
N LEU A 25 -17.81 0.52 19.92
CA LEU A 25 -16.63 -0.24 20.32
C LEU A 25 -15.50 0.68 20.80
N LEU A 26 -15.27 1.82 20.14
CA LEU A 26 -14.31 2.84 20.56
C LEU A 26 -14.70 3.45 21.91
N GLU A 27 -15.98 3.80 22.10
CA GLU A 27 -16.50 4.37 23.33
C GLU A 27 -16.46 3.37 24.49
N ALA A 28 -16.81 2.11 24.25
CA ALA A 28 -16.71 1.04 25.24
C ALA A 28 -15.27 0.80 25.70
N ASN A 29 -14.28 1.05 24.84
CA ASN A 29 -12.87 1.00 25.15
C ASN A 29 -12.30 2.34 25.66
N GLY A 30 -13.15 3.29 26.08
CA GLY A 30 -12.74 4.49 26.82
C GLY A 30 -12.17 5.61 25.94
N PHE A 31 -12.48 5.66 24.64
CA PHE A 31 -12.15 6.77 23.75
C PHE A 31 -13.39 7.68 23.57
N GLU A 32 -13.21 8.98 23.44
CA GLU A 32 -14.24 9.89 22.96
C GLU A 32 -14.18 9.89 21.41
N CYS A 33 -15.25 9.43 20.75
CA CYS A 33 -15.24 9.20 19.30
C CYS A 33 -15.93 10.31 18.53
N GLU A 34 -15.22 11.00 17.66
CA GLU A 34 -15.79 11.87 16.61
C GLU A 34 -15.88 11.06 15.31
N TYR A 35 -17.09 10.80 14.83
CA TYR A 35 -17.31 10.04 13.59
C TYR A 35 -17.30 10.93 12.35
N SER A 36 -16.61 10.45 11.31
CA SER A 36 -16.56 11.09 9.98
C SER A 36 -16.62 10.04 8.87
N SER A 37 -17.72 10.02 8.10
CA SER A 37 -17.80 9.18 6.89
C SER A 37 -16.95 9.77 5.77
N MET A 38 -16.10 8.97 5.15
CA MET A 38 -15.24 9.37 4.03
C MET A 38 -15.99 9.56 2.70
N ASP A 39 -17.27 9.22 2.64
CA ASP A 39 -18.15 9.54 1.50
C ASP A 39 -18.54 11.03 1.49
N LYS A 40 -18.38 11.73 2.62
CA LYS A 40 -18.70 13.16 2.77
C LYS A 40 -17.43 13.97 2.81
N LYS A 41 -17.37 15.08 2.07
CA LYS A 41 -16.20 15.99 2.07
C LYS A 41 -15.82 16.56 3.45
N THR A 42 -16.72 16.47 4.42
CA THR A 42 -16.53 16.99 5.78
C THR A 42 -15.45 16.25 6.59
N TRP A 43 -15.15 15.00 6.26
CA TRP A 43 -14.09 14.20 6.94
C TRP A 43 -12.71 14.85 6.89
N LYS A 44 -12.50 15.73 5.92
CA LYS A 44 -11.23 16.46 5.77
C LYS A 44 -10.97 17.49 6.87
N LYS A 45 -11.98 17.85 7.68
CA LYS A 45 -11.85 18.81 8.78
C LYS A 45 -11.65 18.07 10.09
N ILE A 46 -10.39 17.80 10.45
CA ILE A 46 -10.04 17.21 11.74
C ILE A 46 -9.84 18.33 12.76
N GLN A 47 -10.47 18.22 13.92
CA GLN A 47 -10.41 19.23 14.98
C GLN A 47 -9.09 19.14 15.76
N ASP A 48 -8.59 20.27 16.26
CA ASP A 48 -7.32 20.31 17.00
C ASP A 48 -7.34 19.54 18.32
N LYS A 49 -8.52 19.32 18.91
CA LYS A 49 -8.70 18.57 20.15
C LYS A 49 -8.48 17.05 19.98
N VAL A 50 -8.48 16.54 18.74
CA VAL A 50 -8.27 15.13 18.44
C VAL A 50 -6.84 14.73 18.80
N ASP A 51 -6.69 13.65 19.54
CA ASP A 51 -5.39 13.09 19.92
C ASP A 51 -4.79 12.25 18.79
N PHE A 52 -5.60 11.43 18.11
CA PHE A 52 -5.18 10.66 16.95
C PHE A 52 -6.35 10.33 16.01
N ILE A 53 -6.03 10.00 14.77
CA ILE A 53 -6.99 9.58 13.74
C ILE A 53 -7.15 8.06 13.83
N VAL A 54 -8.38 7.57 13.71
CA VAL A 54 -8.67 6.17 13.47
C VAL A 54 -9.08 6.01 12.01
N ALA A 55 -8.26 5.31 11.22
CA ALA A 55 -8.55 5.00 9.83
C ALA A 55 -9.22 3.62 9.75
N ALA A 56 -10.53 3.59 9.51
CA ALA A 56 -11.29 2.36 9.33
C ALA A 56 -11.50 2.08 7.83
N GLY A 57 -10.69 1.16 7.29
CA GLY A 57 -10.68 0.80 5.87
C GLY A 57 -9.40 0.10 5.44
N GLY A 58 -9.18 -0.06 4.14
CA GLY A 58 -7.98 -0.67 3.57
C GLY A 58 -6.91 0.34 3.14
N ASP A 59 -5.91 -0.13 2.38
CA ASP A 59 -4.76 0.64 1.91
C ASP A 59 -5.17 1.90 1.14
N GLY A 60 -6.17 1.81 0.26
CA GLY A 60 -6.73 2.96 -0.45
C GLY A 60 -7.36 4.02 0.47
N THR A 61 -7.83 3.64 1.66
CA THR A 61 -8.33 4.56 2.69
C THR A 61 -7.16 5.36 3.29
N ILE A 62 -6.08 4.67 3.65
CA ILE A 62 -4.85 5.31 4.13
C ILE A 62 -4.29 6.25 3.08
N ARG A 63 -4.28 5.85 1.81
CA ARG A 63 -3.82 6.69 0.70
C ARG A 63 -4.64 7.98 0.59
N LYS A 64 -5.97 7.93 0.72
CA LYS A 64 -6.84 9.13 0.70
C LYS A 64 -6.55 10.05 1.88
N ILE A 65 -6.37 9.51 3.08
CA ILE A 65 -6.02 10.27 4.29
C ILE A 65 -4.66 10.93 4.11
N THR A 66 -3.65 10.19 3.67
CA THR A 66 -2.30 10.71 3.43
C THR A 66 -2.31 11.85 2.42
N LYS A 67 -3.05 11.72 1.31
CA LYS A 67 -3.20 12.80 0.33
C LYS A 67 -3.69 14.08 0.98
N GLU A 68 -4.70 13.99 1.84
CA GLU A 68 -5.24 15.16 2.55
C GLU A 68 -4.23 15.75 3.53
N LEU A 69 -3.47 14.92 4.24
CA LEU A 69 -2.42 15.37 5.16
C LEU A 69 -1.26 16.05 4.42
N LEU A 70 -0.90 15.56 3.25
CA LEU A 70 0.15 16.16 2.40
C LEU A 70 -0.25 17.52 1.83
N ASP A 71 -1.55 17.73 1.56
CA ASP A 71 -2.08 18.98 1.03
C ASP A 71 -2.18 20.09 2.11
N ARG A 72 -1.98 19.74 3.41
CA ARG A 72 -1.99 20.69 4.52
C ARG A 72 -0.69 21.49 4.60
N LYS A 73 -0.78 22.68 5.19
CA LYS A 73 0.40 23.51 5.45
C LYS A 73 1.31 22.85 6.49
N LEU A 74 2.62 22.98 6.32
CA LEU A 74 3.63 22.44 7.24
C LEU A 74 3.48 22.87 8.72
N SER A 75 2.73 23.95 8.97
CA SER A 75 2.46 24.46 10.32
C SER A 75 1.27 23.81 11.01
N GLU A 76 0.52 22.96 10.30
CA GLU A 76 -0.64 22.28 10.88
C GLU A 76 -0.22 21.05 11.69
N LYS A 77 -1.03 20.74 12.71
CA LYS A 77 -0.83 19.55 13.56
C LYS A 77 -0.86 18.28 12.71
N THR A 78 0.06 17.38 12.96
CA THR A 78 0.02 16.01 12.46
C THR A 78 -0.50 15.09 13.54
N TRP A 79 -1.33 14.11 13.17
CA TRP A 79 -1.91 13.13 14.09
C TRP A 79 -1.32 11.76 13.84
N PRO A 80 -1.00 11.00 14.91
CA PRO A 80 -0.81 9.56 14.75
C PRO A 80 -2.07 8.89 14.18
N ILE A 81 -1.89 7.74 13.56
CA ILE A 81 -2.96 6.99 12.90
C ILE A 81 -3.09 5.62 13.56
N GLY A 82 -4.24 5.36 14.18
CA GLY A 82 -4.68 4.01 14.50
C GLY A 82 -5.36 3.42 13.26
N LEU A 83 -5.02 2.19 12.89
CA LEU A 83 -5.55 1.54 11.70
C LEU A 83 -6.44 0.36 12.08
N LEU A 84 -7.70 0.38 11.63
CA LEU A 84 -8.60 -0.77 11.60
C LEU A 84 -8.61 -1.32 10.17
N PRO A 85 -8.00 -2.49 9.92
CA PRO A 85 -7.74 -3.01 8.56
C PRO A 85 -8.98 -3.70 7.98
N LEU A 86 -9.97 -2.91 7.56
CA LEU A 86 -11.26 -3.36 7.02
C LEU A 86 -11.25 -3.47 5.47
N GLY A 87 -10.08 -3.50 4.85
CA GLY A 87 -9.94 -3.67 3.40
C GLY A 87 -9.73 -5.12 2.98
N THR A 88 -9.52 -5.34 1.68
CA THR A 88 -9.29 -6.68 1.11
C THR A 88 -7.86 -7.17 1.32
N ALA A 89 -6.85 -6.39 0.93
CA ALA A 89 -5.44 -6.79 1.00
C ALA A 89 -4.79 -6.36 2.32
N ASN A 90 -5.01 -5.13 2.76
CA ASN A 90 -4.47 -4.56 3.99
C ASN A 90 -2.93 -4.69 4.10
N ASN A 91 -2.22 -4.47 2.99
CA ASN A 91 -0.76 -4.63 2.91
C ASN A 91 -0.01 -3.72 3.90
N ILE A 92 -0.51 -2.50 4.12
CA ILE A 92 0.06 -1.56 5.11
C ILE A 92 -0.08 -2.12 6.52
N ALA A 93 -1.27 -2.61 6.89
CA ALA A 93 -1.50 -3.19 8.22
C ALA A 93 -0.62 -4.44 8.46
N GLN A 94 -0.55 -5.33 7.46
CA GLN A 94 0.31 -6.52 7.54
C GLN A 94 1.79 -6.15 7.65
N THR A 95 2.25 -5.13 6.92
CA THR A 95 3.63 -4.62 7.01
C THR A 95 3.93 -4.05 8.40
N LEU A 96 2.98 -3.34 8.99
CA LEU A 96 3.08 -2.79 10.34
C LEU A 96 2.85 -3.81 11.46
N GLU A 97 2.53 -5.06 11.10
CA GLU A 97 2.23 -6.16 12.03
C GLU A 97 1.02 -5.85 12.93
N ILE A 98 0.03 -5.11 12.39
CA ILE A 98 -1.23 -4.84 13.06
C ILE A 98 -2.12 -6.08 12.90
N ASN A 99 -2.17 -6.89 13.94
CA ASN A 99 -2.86 -8.17 13.98
C ASN A 99 -3.91 -8.18 15.09
N GLY A 100 -4.84 -9.14 15.03
CA GLY A 100 -5.92 -9.33 15.99
C GLY A 100 -7.28 -8.88 15.45
N ASP A 101 -8.29 -9.05 16.26
CA ASP A 101 -9.63 -8.54 15.96
C ASP A 101 -9.71 -7.02 16.22
N THR A 102 -10.82 -6.42 15.82
CA THR A 102 -11.04 -4.97 15.94
C THR A 102 -10.91 -4.48 17.37
N GLU A 103 -11.39 -5.25 18.35
CA GLU A 103 -11.35 -4.88 19.75
C GLU A 103 -9.93 -4.95 20.32
N GLU A 104 -9.19 -6.01 20.01
CA GLU A 104 -7.78 -6.17 20.41
C GLU A 104 -6.92 -5.03 19.87
N ILE A 105 -7.13 -4.64 18.60
CA ILE A 105 -6.42 -3.52 17.97
C ILE A 105 -6.75 -2.21 18.73
N ILE A 106 -8.03 -1.94 19.02
CA ILE A 106 -8.45 -0.73 19.75
C ILE A 106 -7.84 -0.71 21.15
N GLN A 107 -7.84 -1.82 21.85
CA GLN A 107 -7.26 -1.94 23.20
C GLN A 107 -5.75 -1.64 23.20
N SER A 108 -5.03 -2.03 22.15
CA SER A 108 -3.59 -1.76 22.04
C SER A 108 -3.27 -0.26 22.05
N TRP A 109 -4.19 0.62 21.64
CA TRP A 109 -3.97 2.07 21.59
C TRP A 109 -3.95 2.77 22.98
N HIS A 110 -4.20 2.04 24.06
CA HIS A 110 -4.00 2.58 25.40
C HIS A 110 -2.52 2.77 25.73
N GLN A 111 -1.67 1.85 25.27
CA GLN A 111 -0.21 1.88 25.44
C GLN A 111 0.48 1.55 24.08
N PRO A 112 0.30 2.38 23.06
CA PRO A 112 0.80 2.06 21.72
C PRO A 112 2.29 2.32 21.62
N GLN A 113 2.96 1.53 20.76
CA GLN A 113 4.17 1.99 20.12
C GLN A 113 3.80 2.89 18.93
N VAL A 114 4.71 3.82 18.61
CA VAL A 114 4.55 4.68 17.44
C VAL A 114 5.59 4.27 16.40
N LYS A 115 5.15 3.67 15.31
CA LYS A 115 6.01 3.36 14.15
C LYS A 115 5.99 4.50 13.14
N SER A 116 7.18 4.91 12.69
CA SER A 116 7.35 5.78 11.54
C SER A 116 6.96 5.06 10.26
N PHE A 117 6.42 5.81 9.29
CA PHE A 117 6.11 5.29 7.99
C PHE A 117 6.46 6.35 6.93
N ASP A 118 7.26 5.97 5.99
CA ASP A 118 7.79 6.82 4.94
C ASP A 118 6.75 7.04 3.85
N VAL A 119 6.88 8.16 3.16
CA VAL A 119 6.06 8.45 2.00
C VAL A 119 7.00 8.74 0.83
N ALA A 120 6.85 8.01 -0.24
CA ALA A 120 7.60 8.27 -1.46
C ALA A 120 7.07 9.50 -2.18
N ARG A 121 7.97 10.38 -2.64
CA ARG A 121 7.62 11.42 -3.62
C ARG A 121 7.93 10.96 -5.02
N ILE A 122 7.05 11.31 -5.94
CA ILE A 122 7.20 11.02 -7.37
C ILE A 122 7.31 12.33 -8.14
N HIS A 123 8.38 12.47 -8.90
CA HIS A 123 8.61 13.57 -9.83
C HIS A 123 8.59 13.06 -11.27
N GLY A 124 8.16 13.90 -12.21
CA GLY A 124 8.08 13.53 -13.63
C GLY A 124 6.74 12.96 -14.07
N LEU A 125 5.78 12.73 -13.16
CA LEU A 125 4.42 12.36 -13.48
C LEU A 125 3.43 13.50 -13.17
N PRO A 126 2.49 13.82 -14.09
CA PRO A 126 1.56 14.94 -13.87
C PRO A 126 0.46 14.62 -12.86
N SER A 127 0.00 13.36 -12.80
CA SER A 127 -1.21 12.96 -12.07
C SER A 127 -0.96 12.42 -10.67
N VAL A 128 0.20 11.82 -10.40
CA VAL A 128 0.55 11.19 -9.12
C VAL A 128 1.84 11.79 -8.59
N LYS A 129 1.85 12.10 -7.29
CA LYS A 129 2.97 12.80 -6.63
C LYS A 129 3.60 11.99 -5.51
N PHE A 130 2.98 10.90 -5.09
CA PHE A 130 3.44 10.05 -4.00
C PHE A 130 2.90 8.63 -4.12
N PHE A 131 3.52 7.71 -3.41
CA PHE A 131 2.95 6.39 -3.10
C PHE A 131 3.25 6.02 -1.63
N LEU A 132 2.51 5.04 -1.12
CA LEU A 132 2.64 4.49 0.22
C LEU A 132 3.13 3.05 0.22
N GLU A 133 2.60 2.24 -0.69
CA GLU A 133 2.92 0.81 -0.79
C GLU A 133 4.03 0.57 -1.79
N SER A 134 3.77 0.92 -3.05
CA SER A 134 4.73 0.66 -4.11
C SER A 134 4.49 1.47 -5.39
N TYR A 135 5.53 1.53 -6.20
CA TYR A 135 5.54 2.09 -7.55
C TYR A 135 6.28 1.15 -8.48
N GLY A 136 5.66 0.82 -9.61
CA GLY A 136 6.35 -0.11 -10.49
C GLY A 136 5.79 -0.28 -11.88
N TYR A 137 6.50 -1.11 -12.62
CA TYR A 137 6.30 -1.41 -14.03
C TYR A 137 6.23 -2.92 -14.27
N GLY A 138 5.72 -3.29 -15.43
CA GLY A 138 5.72 -4.67 -15.89
C GLY A 138 4.39 -5.37 -15.68
N ILE A 139 4.43 -6.54 -15.06
CA ILE A 139 3.28 -7.42 -14.94
C ILE A 139 2.15 -6.85 -14.07
N PHE A 140 2.46 -6.02 -13.04
CA PHE A 140 1.43 -5.49 -12.13
C PHE A 140 0.46 -4.52 -12.78
N PRO A 141 0.86 -3.46 -13.49
CA PRO A 141 -0.10 -2.62 -14.20
C PRO A 141 -0.96 -3.43 -15.19
N TYR A 142 -0.43 -4.54 -15.72
CA TYR A 142 -1.18 -5.42 -16.60
C TYR A 142 -2.20 -6.28 -15.82
N LEU A 143 -1.81 -6.81 -14.67
CA LEU A 143 -2.72 -7.49 -13.72
C LEU A 143 -3.88 -6.58 -13.33
N MET A 144 -3.59 -5.37 -12.85
CA MET A 144 -4.60 -4.41 -12.41
C MET A 144 -5.62 -4.10 -13.52
N ARG A 145 -5.18 -3.98 -14.77
CA ARG A 145 -6.08 -3.79 -15.94
C ARG A 145 -6.97 -5.00 -16.17
N LYS A 146 -6.47 -6.21 -15.98
CA LYS A 146 -7.24 -7.45 -16.08
C LYS A 146 -8.26 -7.56 -14.96
N MET A 147 -7.85 -7.25 -13.74
CA MET A 147 -8.72 -7.26 -12.56
C MET A 147 -9.91 -6.30 -12.69
N LYS A 148 -9.70 -5.06 -13.18
CA LYS A 148 -10.80 -4.12 -13.46
C LYS A 148 -11.88 -4.67 -14.40
N LYS A 149 -11.54 -5.61 -15.27
CA LYS A 149 -12.52 -6.28 -16.14
C LYS A 149 -13.26 -7.42 -15.43
N ALA A 150 -12.60 -8.07 -14.48
CA ALA A 150 -13.14 -9.20 -13.72
C ALA A 150 -13.98 -8.76 -12.51
N GLU A 151 -13.83 -7.54 -12.00
CA GLU A 151 -14.50 -7.04 -10.78
C GLU A 151 -16.01 -7.27 -10.71
N LYS A 152 -16.69 -7.26 -11.86
CA LYS A 152 -18.15 -7.44 -11.94
C LYS A 152 -18.64 -8.85 -11.57
N THR A 153 -17.74 -9.82 -11.54
CA THR A 153 -18.05 -11.24 -11.28
C THR A 153 -17.49 -11.73 -9.95
N ILE A 154 -16.84 -10.84 -9.21
CA ILE A 154 -16.17 -11.16 -7.94
C ILE A 154 -17.05 -10.71 -6.77
N GLU A 155 -17.47 -11.65 -5.94
CA GLU A 155 -18.41 -11.41 -4.85
C GLU A 155 -17.75 -11.20 -3.50
N THR A 156 -16.63 -11.89 -3.22
CA THR A 156 -15.95 -11.83 -1.91
C THR A 156 -14.49 -11.38 -2.02
N PRO A 157 -13.90 -10.84 -0.93
CA PRO A 157 -12.47 -10.51 -0.85
C PRO A 157 -11.56 -11.69 -1.18
N GLU A 158 -11.88 -12.91 -0.68
CA GLU A 158 -11.09 -14.12 -0.94
C GLU A 158 -11.11 -14.48 -2.42
N MET A 159 -12.29 -14.41 -3.07
CA MET A 159 -12.38 -14.59 -4.52
C MET A 159 -11.56 -13.57 -5.27
N GLN A 160 -11.52 -12.31 -4.80
CA GLN A 160 -10.74 -11.25 -5.42
C GLN A 160 -9.24 -11.58 -5.37
N MET A 161 -8.75 -11.99 -4.21
CA MET A 161 -7.35 -12.36 -4.01
C MET A 161 -6.96 -13.57 -4.87
N LYS A 162 -7.76 -14.63 -4.82
CA LYS A 162 -7.54 -15.85 -5.60
C LYS A 162 -7.53 -15.56 -7.10
N THR A 163 -8.54 -14.84 -7.60
CA THR A 163 -8.64 -14.46 -9.03
C THR A 163 -7.44 -13.62 -9.46
N ALA A 164 -6.97 -12.70 -8.61
CA ALA A 164 -5.79 -11.90 -8.90
C ALA A 164 -4.53 -12.75 -9.04
N LEU A 165 -4.34 -13.74 -8.17
CA LEU A 165 -3.21 -14.68 -8.24
C LEU A 165 -3.27 -15.58 -9.49
N GLU A 166 -4.46 -16.10 -9.84
CA GLU A 166 -4.66 -16.92 -11.04
C GLU A 166 -4.37 -16.12 -12.32
N ILE A 167 -4.90 -14.90 -12.43
CA ILE A 167 -4.62 -14.02 -13.55
C ILE A 167 -3.13 -13.64 -13.61
N LEU A 168 -2.49 -13.39 -12.46
CA LEU A 168 -1.06 -13.09 -12.40
C LEU A 168 -0.23 -14.26 -12.91
N HIS A 169 -0.56 -15.48 -12.51
CA HIS A 169 0.11 -16.70 -12.98
C HIS A 169 0.09 -16.79 -14.50
N ASP A 170 -1.06 -16.55 -15.13
CA ASP A 170 -1.19 -16.56 -16.60
C ASP A 170 -0.40 -15.41 -17.27
N ILE A 171 -0.37 -14.24 -16.64
CA ILE A 171 0.38 -13.07 -17.15
C ILE A 171 1.88 -13.36 -17.18
N ILE A 172 2.43 -14.01 -16.16
CA ILE A 172 3.86 -14.29 -16.07
C ILE A 172 4.38 -14.98 -17.33
N PHE A 173 3.65 -15.94 -17.88
CA PHE A 173 4.07 -16.68 -19.08
C PHE A 173 3.83 -15.91 -20.40
N SER A 174 2.85 -15.01 -20.42
CA SER A 174 2.48 -14.29 -21.64
C SER A 174 3.12 -12.89 -21.75
N TYR A 175 3.74 -12.38 -20.68
CA TYR A 175 4.34 -11.06 -20.67
C TYR A 175 5.78 -11.10 -21.18
N GLU A 176 6.10 -10.17 -22.10
CA GLU A 176 7.46 -9.98 -22.61
C GLU A 176 8.22 -8.99 -21.74
N PRO A 177 9.42 -9.34 -21.23
CA PRO A 177 10.26 -8.41 -20.47
C PRO A 177 10.59 -7.16 -21.28
N LYS A 178 10.61 -6.01 -20.60
CA LYS A 178 10.92 -4.73 -21.22
C LYS A 178 12.15 -4.12 -20.58
N TYR A 179 12.84 -3.29 -21.37
CA TYR A 179 13.98 -2.57 -20.88
C TYR A 179 13.56 -1.49 -19.88
N CYS A 180 14.25 -1.46 -18.75
CA CYS A 180 14.15 -0.50 -17.68
C CYS A 180 15.52 0.17 -17.50
N GLN A 181 15.60 1.48 -17.70
CA GLN A 181 16.74 2.25 -17.26
C GLN A 181 16.52 2.58 -15.80
N LEU A 182 17.42 2.14 -14.93
CA LEU A 182 17.27 2.26 -13.47
C LEU A 182 18.59 2.65 -12.84
N THR A 183 18.55 3.73 -12.06
CA THR A 183 19.67 4.15 -11.22
C THR A 183 19.18 4.28 -9.78
N VAL A 184 19.87 3.64 -8.85
CA VAL A 184 19.61 3.67 -7.40
C VAL A 184 20.83 4.27 -6.73
N ASP A 185 20.66 5.41 -6.04
CA ASP A 185 21.72 6.14 -5.36
C ASP A 185 22.98 6.36 -6.22
N GLY A 186 22.77 6.65 -7.51
CA GLY A 186 23.83 6.88 -8.49
C GLY A 186 24.41 5.63 -9.14
N HIS A 187 24.03 4.42 -8.72
CA HIS A 187 24.49 3.16 -9.30
C HIS A 187 23.52 2.63 -10.35
N ASP A 188 24.05 2.19 -11.50
CA ASP A 188 23.26 1.65 -12.60
C ASP A 188 22.83 0.20 -12.34
N HIS A 189 21.53 -0.05 -12.48
CA HIS A 189 20.88 -1.36 -12.36
C HIS A 189 19.96 -1.64 -13.55
N SER A 190 20.19 -0.96 -14.67
CA SER A 190 19.39 -1.10 -15.88
C SER A 190 19.38 -2.53 -16.42
N GLY A 191 18.28 -2.92 -17.06
CA GLY A 191 18.13 -4.27 -17.59
C GLY A 191 16.76 -4.53 -18.19
N LYS A 192 16.52 -5.77 -18.63
CA LYS A 192 15.21 -6.24 -19.07
C LYS A 192 14.53 -7.00 -17.94
N PHE A 193 13.31 -6.57 -17.59
CA PHE A 193 12.58 -7.14 -16.46
C PHE A 193 11.13 -7.46 -16.82
N LEU A 194 10.59 -8.50 -16.19
CA LEU A 194 9.15 -8.78 -16.09
C LEU A 194 8.48 -7.81 -15.12
N LEU A 195 9.20 -7.48 -14.05
CA LEU A 195 8.79 -6.59 -12.98
C LEU A 195 9.98 -5.76 -12.51
N ALA A 196 9.78 -4.46 -12.37
CA ALA A 196 10.64 -3.54 -11.64
C ALA A 196 9.75 -2.76 -10.68
N GLU A 197 9.90 -3.03 -9.38
CA GLU A 197 9.02 -2.53 -8.32
C GLU A 197 9.83 -1.85 -7.23
N ILE A 198 9.43 -0.65 -6.85
CA ILE A 198 9.98 0.13 -5.74
C ILE A 198 8.95 0.05 -4.62
N MET A 199 9.31 -0.61 -3.52
CA MET A 199 8.41 -0.96 -2.43
C MET A 199 8.79 -0.22 -1.15
N ASN A 200 7.77 0.23 -0.44
CA ASN A 200 7.85 0.75 0.92
C ASN A 200 7.21 -0.23 1.93
N THR A 201 6.34 -1.11 1.43
CA THR A 201 5.72 -2.18 2.22
C THR A 201 6.35 -3.53 1.92
N ARG A 202 6.17 -4.49 2.84
CA ARG A 202 6.66 -5.87 2.64
C ARG A 202 5.84 -6.65 1.62
N LEU A 203 4.56 -6.29 1.51
CA LEU A 203 3.59 -6.95 0.63
C LEU A 203 3.05 -5.96 -0.38
N MET A 204 2.60 -6.48 -1.51
CA MET A 204 1.89 -5.71 -2.53
C MET A 204 0.87 -6.54 -3.28
N GLY A 205 -0.08 -5.85 -3.95
CA GLY A 205 -1.11 -6.49 -4.76
C GLY A 205 -1.90 -7.54 -3.98
N PRO A 206 -2.05 -8.78 -4.49
CA PRO A 206 -2.73 -9.85 -3.78
C PRO A 206 -1.84 -10.49 -2.70
N ASN A 207 -1.38 -9.70 -1.75
CA ASN A 207 -0.52 -10.10 -0.62
C ASN A 207 0.74 -10.87 -1.05
N LEU A 208 1.37 -10.44 -2.14
CA LEU A 208 2.67 -11.00 -2.54
C LEU A 208 3.75 -10.46 -1.61
N PHE A 209 4.38 -11.35 -0.87
CA PHE A 209 5.42 -11.03 0.10
C PHE A 209 6.78 -10.96 -0.59
N LEU A 210 7.03 -9.85 -1.32
CA LEU A 210 8.21 -9.68 -2.16
C LEU A 210 9.38 -9.04 -1.42
N SER A 211 9.12 -8.33 -0.32
CA SER A 211 10.14 -7.67 0.48
C SER A 211 10.05 -8.06 1.97
N PRO A 212 10.44 -9.27 2.35
CA PRO A 212 10.26 -9.80 3.70
C PRO A 212 11.00 -9.01 4.79
N HIS A 213 12.04 -8.26 4.44
CA HIS A 213 12.85 -7.47 5.37
C HIS A 213 12.61 -5.96 5.24
N GLY A 214 11.61 -5.55 4.47
CA GLY A 214 11.26 -4.14 4.30
C GLY A 214 10.81 -3.51 5.63
N ASP A 215 11.35 -2.34 5.93
CA ASP A 215 10.94 -1.50 7.04
C ASP A 215 10.44 -0.16 6.48
N PRO A 216 9.14 0.12 6.54
CA PRO A 216 8.57 1.33 5.93
C PRO A 216 8.96 2.63 6.65
N GLY A 217 9.82 2.59 7.64
CA GLY A 217 10.23 3.75 8.42
C GLY A 217 11.75 3.92 8.54
N ASP A 218 12.54 3.23 7.70
CA ASP A 218 14.02 3.28 7.74
C ASP A 218 14.64 4.29 6.76
N GLY A 219 13.81 5.06 6.05
CA GLY A 219 14.27 6.07 5.10
C GLY A 219 14.70 5.51 3.74
N GLN A 220 14.44 4.24 3.45
CA GLN A 220 14.85 3.56 2.22
C GLN A 220 13.68 2.79 1.59
N PHE A 221 13.81 2.53 0.29
CA PHE A 221 12.89 1.64 -0.44
C PHE A 221 13.60 0.35 -0.81
N GLU A 222 12.83 -0.74 -0.83
CA GLU A 222 13.25 -1.97 -1.46
C GLU A 222 12.91 -1.94 -2.94
N ILE A 223 13.89 -2.26 -3.79
CA ILE A 223 13.73 -2.34 -5.24
C ILE A 223 13.80 -3.80 -5.66
N ILE A 224 12.68 -4.35 -6.10
CA ILE A 224 12.55 -5.74 -6.54
C ILE A 224 12.66 -5.77 -8.06
N LEU A 225 13.62 -6.54 -8.55
CA LEU A 225 13.86 -6.70 -9.97
C LEU A 225 13.70 -8.17 -10.35
N ILE A 226 12.73 -8.47 -11.21
CA ILE A 226 12.48 -9.84 -11.70
C ILE A 226 12.79 -9.90 -13.18
N PRO A 227 13.97 -10.42 -13.55
CA PRO A 227 14.36 -10.61 -14.94
C PRO A 227 13.68 -11.84 -15.56
N GLU A 228 13.88 -12.08 -16.85
CA GLU A 228 13.24 -13.16 -17.57
C GLU A 228 13.67 -14.56 -17.07
N GLU A 229 14.90 -14.71 -16.65
CA GLU A 229 15.43 -15.96 -16.10
C GLU A 229 14.72 -16.39 -14.80
N ASP A 230 14.11 -15.46 -14.07
CA ASP A 230 13.36 -15.76 -12.85
C ASP A 230 11.85 -16.03 -13.11
N LYS A 231 11.42 -16.13 -14.38
CA LYS A 231 10.02 -16.33 -14.76
C LYS A 231 9.39 -17.58 -14.12
N GLU A 232 10.04 -18.73 -14.25
CA GLU A 232 9.56 -20.00 -13.69
C GLU A 232 9.52 -19.97 -12.15
N LYS A 233 10.47 -19.31 -11.57
CA LYS A 233 10.58 -19.11 -10.14
C LYS A 233 9.42 -18.26 -9.61
N LEU A 234 9.09 -17.16 -10.30
CA LEU A 234 7.94 -16.31 -9.97
C LEU A 234 6.62 -17.08 -10.13
N ALA A 235 6.47 -17.84 -11.22
CA ALA A 235 5.28 -18.64 -11.47
C ALA A 235 5.06 -19.69 -10.37
N SER A 236 6.13 -20.38 -9.95
CA SER A 236 6.09 -21.35 -8.86
C SER A 236 5.68 -20.70 -7.54
N TYR A 237 6.23 -19.54 -7.22
CA TYR A 237 5.84 -18.77 -6.04
C TYR A 237 4.34 -18.42 -6.04
N VAL A 238 3.83 -17.90 -7.16
CA VAL A 238 2.41 -17.55 -7.29
C VAL A 238 1.52 -18.78 -7.20
N ALA A 239 1.95 -19.92 -7.79
CA ALA A 239 1.22 -21.17 -7.70
C ALA A 239 1.09 -21.71 -6.26
N GLU A 240 2.12 -21.55 -5.43
CA GLU A 240 2.05 -21.91 -4.01
C GLU A 240 1.12 -20.96 -3.23
N LYS A 241 1.16 -19.66 -3.53
CA LYS A 241 0.21 -18.70 -2.95
C LYS A 241 -1.25 -19.03 -3.29
N ILE A 242 -1.54 -19.47 -4.51
CA ILE A 242 -2.89 -19.93 -4.92
C ILE A 242 -3.36 -21.12 -4.06
N LYS A 243 -2.44 -22.00 -3.63
CA LYS A 243 -2.73 -23.12 -2.74
C LYS A 243 -2.85 -22.72 -1.27
N GLY A 244 -2.65 -21.42 -0.93
CA GLY A 244 -2.66 -20.94 0.45
C GLY A 244 -1.36 -21.23 1.22
N VAL A 245 -0.26 -21.54 0.51
CA VAL A 245 1.04 -21.76 1.13
C VAL A 245 1.83 -20.46 1.12
N ASP A 246 2.15 -19.93 2.29
CA ASP A 246 3.00 -18.77 2.46
C ASP A 246 4.48 -19.20 2.51
N ILE A 247 5.13 -19.08 1.36
CA ILE A 247 6.57 -19.29 1.24
C ILE A 247 7.23 -17.92 1.10
N PRO A 248 8.21 -17.59 1.95
CA PRO A 248 9.03 -16.41 1.71
C PRO A 248 9.84 -16.62 0.44
N TYR A 249 9.77 -15.68 -0.47
CA TYR A 249 10.50 -15.77 -1.71
C TYR A 249 11.58 -14.69 -1.82
N THR A 250 12.80 -15.10 -2.17
CA THR A 250 13.95 -14.19 -2.30
C THR A 250 14.19 -13.88 -3.78
N PHE A 251 13.70 -12.72 -4.21
CA PHE A 251 14.07 -12.10 -5.49
C PHE A 251 15.35 -11.26 -5.32
N ARG A 252 15.94 -10.86 -6.46
CA ARG A 252 16.97 -9.84 -6.46
C ARG A 252 16.38 -8.55 -5.88
N GLN A 253 16.91 -8.12 -4.75
CA GLN A 253 16.47 -6.96 -4.00
C GLN A 253 17.63 -5.98 -3.83
N LEU A 254 17.35 -4.71 -4.01
CA LEU A 254 18.24 -3.60 -3.72
C LEU A 254 17.58 -2.71 -2.67
N LYS A 255 18.36 -1.87 -1.98
CA LYS A 255 17.85 -0.79 -1.15
C LYS A 255 18.37 0.54 -1.66
N GLY A 256 17.59 1.62 -1.50
CA GLY A 256 18.03 2.96 -1.84
C GLY A 256 17.02 4.04 -1.52
N GLU A 257 17.50 5.29 -1.50
CA GLU A 257 16.74 6.49 -1.15
C GLU A 257 16.32 7.31 -2.36
N LYS A 258 17.17 7.31 -3.42
CA LYS A 258 16.97 8.09 -4.64
C LYS A 258 16.96 7.18 -5.86
N ILE A 259 15.84 7.11 -6.52
CA ILE A 259 15.64 6.25 -7.66
C ILE A 259 15.33 7.09 -8.91
N ASN A 260 16.09 6.89 -9.97
CA ASN A 260 15.75 7.40 -11.30
C ASN A 260 15.38 6.21 -12.18
N ILE A 261 14.19 6.24 -12.76
CA ILE A 261 13.66 5.12 -13.51
C ILE A 261 12.96 5.59 -14.79
N SER A 262 13.14 4.83 -15.87
CA SER A 262 12.33 4.93 -17.07
C SER A 262 12.09 3.56 -17.68
N TRP A 263 10.99 3.40 -18.42
CA TRP A 263 10.49 2.10 -18.87
C TRP A 263 10.04 2.16 -20.33
N GLU A 264 10.37 1.16 -21.13
CA GLU A 264 9.94 1.09 -22.54
C GLU A 264 8.43 0.90 -22.74
N GLY A 265 7.71 0.52 -21.68
CA GLY A 265 6.24 0.42 -21.71
C GLY A 265 5.55 1.76 -21.50
N THR A 266 4.21 1.71 -21.47
CA THR A 266 3.35 2.90 -21.41
C THR A 266 2.42 2.91 -20.20
N HIS A 267 2.60 2.00 -19.28
CA HIS A 267 1.80 1.90 -18.07
C HIS A 267 2.69 1.61 -16.86
N VAL A 268 2.39 2.31 -15.81
CA VAL A 268 2.98 2.18 -14.48
C VAL A 268 1.86 2.17 -13.45
N HIS A 269 2.10 1.67 -12.27
CA HIS A 269 1.20 1.87 -11.15
C HIS A 269 1.90 2.63 -10.02
N ALA A 270 1.10 3.29 -9.20
CA ALA A 270 1.48 3.83 -7.90
C ALA A 270 0.36 3.46 -6.93
N ASP A 271 0.65 2.61 -5.97
CA ASP A 271 -0.34 1.93 -5.12
C ASP A 271 -1.43 1.26 -6.00
N ASP A 272 -2.69 1.61 -5.81
CA ASP A 272 -3.85 1.09 -6.57
C ASP A 272 -4.17 1.85 -7.88
N GLU A 273 -3.40 2.88 -8.22
CA GLU A 273 -3.64 3.69 -9.43
C GLU A 273 -2.80 3.23 -10.62
N ILE A 274 -3.46 2.96 -11.76
CA ILE A 274 -2.79 2.73 -13.04
C ILE A 274 -2.61 4.06 -13.76
N ILE A 275 -1.37 4.35 -14.15
CA ILE A 275 -1.01 5.59 -14.81
C ILE A 275 -0.52 5.27 -16.23
N LYS A 276 -1.08 5.94 -17.22
CA LYS A 276 -0.57 5.90 -18.58
C LYS A 276 0.56 6.91 -18.71
N THR A 277 1.71 6.46 -19.21
CA THR A 277 2.91 7.28 -19.44
C THR A 277 3.30 7.26 -20.91
N GLU A 278 4.21 8.14 -21.30
CA GLU A 278 4.94 7.99 -22.54
C GLU A 278 6.01 6.90 -22.41
N LYS A 279 6.47 6.35 -23.53
CA LYS A 279 7.62 5.44 -23.52
C LYS A 279 8.84 6.19 -23.02
N ASN A 280 9.63 5.53 -22.18
CA ASN A 280 10.84 6.09 -21.57
C ASN A 280 10.61 7.40 -20.80
N GLN A 281 9.39 7.59 -20.28
CA GLN A 281 9.10 8.68 -19.35
C GLN A 281 10.04 8.58 -18.17
N LYS A 282 10.81 9.63 -17.94
CA LYS A 282 11.72 9.71 -16.79
C LYS A 282 10.93 10.03 -15.53
N VAL A 283 11.17 9.25 -14.50
CA VAL A 283 10.57 9.42 -13.17
C VAL A 283 11.70 9.41 -12.15
N GLU A 284 11.64 10.34 -11.22
CA GLU A 284 12.52 10.40 -10.06
C GLU A 284 11.68 10.15 -8.81
N ILE A 285 12.19 9.32 -7.92
CA ILE A 285 11.55 8.97 -6.65
C ILE A 285 12.53 9.23 -5.52
N ASP A 286 12.06 9.90 -4.47
CA ASP A 286 12.79 10.12 -3.24
C ASP A 286 11.89 9.89 -2.01
N VAL A 287 12.50 9.68 -0.86
CA VAL A 287 11.82 9.39 0.39
C VAL A 287 11.49 10.65 1.19
N ARG A 288 10.31 10.66 1.81
CA ARG A 288 9.90 11.57 2.89
C ARG A 288 9.85 10.75 4.17
N GLU A 289 10.99 10.68 4.83
CA GLU A 289 11.22 9.84 5.99
C GLU A 289 10.26 10.16 7.13
N GLY A 290 9.62 9.12 7.68
CA GLY A 290 8.79 9.14 8.86
C GLY A 290 7.63 10.15 8.84
N LEU A 291 7.13 10.50 7.66
CA LEU A 291 6.08 11.52 7.51
C LEU A 291 4.76 11.11 8.18
N LEU A 292 4.42 9.82 8.16
CA LEU A 292 3.29 9.28 8.88
C LEU A 292 3.74 8.57 10.15
N LYS A 293 2.85 8.52 11.12
CA LYS A 293 3.06 7.82 12.39
C LYS A 293 1.88 6.90 12.63
N PHE A 294 2.13 5.60 12.76
CA PHE A 294 1.09 4.62 13.07
C PHE A 294 1.19 4.14 14.51
N LEU A 295 0.01 3.95 15.12
CA LEU A 295 -0.11 3.32 16.42
C LEU A 295 -0.13 1.80 16.21
N VAL A 296 0.81 1.10 16.80
CA VAL A 296 0.92 -0.36 16.74
C VAL A 296 0.93 -0.96 18.15
N SER A 297 0.61 -2.25 18.26
CA SER A 297 0.73 -3.00 19.52
C SER A 297 2.21 -3.15 19.95
N ASN A 298 2.41 -3.29 21.25
CA ASN A 298 3.72 -3.64 21.82
C ASN A 298 4.10 -5.08 21.51
#